data_7257b8690869a3f4de9849d52393e50d
#
_entry.id   7257b8690869a3f4de9849d52393e50d
#
_cell.length_a   1.000
_cell.length_b   1.000
_cell.length_c   1.000
_cell.angle_alpha   90.00
_cell.angle_beta   90.00
_cell.angle_gamma   90.00
#
_symmetry.space_group_name_H-M   'P 1'
#
loop_
_entity.id
_entity.type
_entity.pdbx_description
1 polymer ?
#
loop_
_entity_poly.entity_id
_entity_poly.type
_entity_poly.pdbx_seq_one_letter_code
_entity_poly.pdbx_strand_id
1 'polypeptide(L)'
;MKHVFLFGIFGWFLSFTLVAQTGIWQWSVPVRNFSIHPKNPESRAYLWIPGQCEQVKAILVAQHNMEEISILEDEAFRQRMAELGVAQIWVCPSFNHGFDFTDGAWETLDGLLADLAEVSGYKELSTAPLIAIG
;
A
#
# COMPACT_ATOMS: atom_id res chain seq x y z
N MET A 1 -56.55 37.54 2.07
CA MET A 1 -56.01 36.36 1.41
C MET A 1 -54.49 36.45 1.43
N LYS A 2 -53.83 35.66 2.27
CA LYS A 2 -52.36 35.59 2.38
C LYS A 2 -51.90 34.29 1.72
N HIS A 3 -51.21 34.37 0.58
CA HIS A 3 -50.61 33.21 -0.05
C HIS A 3 -49.26 32.96 0.57
N VAL A 4 -49.12 31.81 1.25
CA VAL A 4 -47.83 31.29 1.74
C VAL A 4 -47.24 30.41 0.63
N PHE A 5 -46.13 30.85 0.05
CA PHE A 5 -45.30 30.05 -0.87
C PHE A 5 -44.35 29.20 -0.05
N LEU A 6 -44.56 27.88 -0.08
CA LEU A 6 -43.66 26.88 0.52
C LEU A 6 -42.59 26.54 -0.51
N PHE A 7 -41.36 27.03 -0.33
CA PHE A 7 -40.19 26.62 -1.12
C PHE A 7 -39.67 25.28 -0.58
N GLY A 8 -39.93 24.21 -1.31
CA GLY A 8 -39.33 22.90 -1.06
C GLY A 8 -37.89 22.89 -1.54
N ILE A 9 -36.93 22.82 -0.59
CA ILE A 9 -35.53 22.60 -0.91
C ILE A 9 -35.33 21.10 -1.18
N PHE A 10 -35.25 20.75 -2.46
CA PHE A 10 -34.87 19.40 -2.90
C PHE A 10 -33.34 19.27 -2.79
N GLY A 11 -32.88 18.75 -1.66
CA GLY A 11 -31.46 18.42 -1.45
C GLY A 11 -31.06 17.23 -2.32
N TRP A 12 -30.32 17.48 -3.36
CA TRP A 12 -29.65 16.43 -4.13
C TRP A 12 -28.49 15.88 -3.29
N PHE A 13 -28.68 14.73 -2.68
CA PHE A 13 -27.59 13.91 -2.17
C PHE A 13 -26.84 13.31 -3.35
N LEU A 14 -25.73 13.94 -3.74
CA LEU A 14 -24.74 13.34 -4.61
C LEU A 14 -24.03 12.24 -3.80
N SER A 15 -24.49 11.00 -3.97
CA SER A 15 -23.73 9.84 -3.49
C SER A 15 -22.49 9.70 -4.39
N PHE A 16 -21.35 10.19 -3.91
CA PHE A 16 -20.06 9.85 -4.49
C PHE A 16 -19.79 8.38 -4.17
N THR A 17 -20.04 7.51 -5.11
CA THR A 17 -19.46 6.17 -5.10
C THR A 17 -17.96 6.35 -5.34
N LEU A 18 -17.16 6.27 -4.27
CA LEU A 18 -15.72 6.16 -4.39
C LEU A 18 -15.44 4.81 -5.06
N VAL A 19 -15.16 4.83 -6.35
CA VAL A 19 -14.59 3.68 -7.02
C VAL A 19 -13.19 3.51 -6.43
N ALA A 20 -13.00 2.47 -5.63
CA ALA A 20 -11.67 2.08 -5.17
C ALA A 20 -10.81 1.90 -6.43
N GLN A 21 -9.75 2.68 -6.57
CA GLN A 21 -8.80 2.51 -7.66
C GLN A 21 -8.04 1.20 -7.42
N THR A 22 -8.60 0.12 -7.95
CA THR A 22 -7.95 -1.18 -8.00
C THR A 22 -6.78 -1.09 -8.98
N GLY A 23 -5.60 -1.53 -8.58
CA GLY A 23 -4.45 -1.67 -9.47
C GLY A 23 -3.43 -0.53 -9.48
N ILE A 24 -3.61 0.55 -8.72
CA ILE A 24 -2.62 1.64 -8.67
C ILE A 24 -1.78 1.54 -7.39
N TRP A 25 -0.49 1.33 -7.57
CA TRP A 25 0.51 1.53 -6.52
C TRP A 25 0.81 3.02 -6.43
N GLN A 26 0.56 3.63 -5.29
CA GLN A 26 0.60 5.09 -5.14
C GLN A 26 2.02 5.64 -5.01
N TRP A 27 2.91 4.89 -4.37
CA TRP A 27 4.31 5.29 -4.16
C TRP A 27 5.25 4.17 -4.51
N SER A 28 6.47 4.53 -4.87
CA SER A 28 7.55 3.55 -5.06
C SER A 28 8.90 4.16 -4.71
N VAL A 29 9.77 3.34 -4.10
CA VAL A 29 11.14 3.69 -3.75
C VAL A 29 12.11 2.61 -4.22
N PRO A 30 13.37 2.94 -4.50
CA PRO A 30 14.39 1.91 -4.75
C PRO A 30 14.70 1.18 -3.44
N VAL A 31 15.00 -0.11 -3.54
CA VAL A 31 15.55 -0.88 -2.42
C VAL A 31 17.05 -0.59 -2.34
N ARG A 32 17.46 0.13 -1.30
CA ARG A 32 18.86 0.52 -1.14
C ARG A 32 19.71 -0.64 -0.64
N ASN A 33 20.99 -0.61 -1.02
CA ASN A 33 22.00 -1.58 -0.55
C ASN A 33 21.70 -3.04 -0.90
N PHE A 34 20.81 -3.28 -1.85
CA PHE A 34 20.48 -4.61 -2.32
C PHE A 34 20.45 -4.68 -3.86
N SER A 35 21.12 -5.66 -4.43
CA SER A 35 21.07 -5.98 -5.85
C SER A 35 21.13 -7.48 -6.05
N ILE A 36 20.15 -8.04 -6.73
CA ILE A 36 20.15 -9.48 -7.06
C ILE A 36 21.29 -9.82 -8.02
N HIS A 37 21.61 -8.92 -8.92
CA HIS A 37 22.65 -9.15 -9.93
C HIS A 37 23.26 -7.82 -10.40
N PRO A 38 24.59 -7.72 -10.58
CA PRO A 38 25.27 -6.48 -11.00
C PRO A 38 24.75 -5.87 -12.31
N LYS A 39 24.04 -6.65 -13.14
CA LYS A 39 23.50 -6.23 -14.43
C LYS A 39 21.97 -6.07 -14.43
N ASN A 40 21.29 -6.32 -13.32
CA ASN A 40 19.85 -6.21 -13.24
C ASN A 40 19.44 -4.82 -12.75
N PRO A 41 18.25 -4.34 -13.15
CA PRO A 41 17.71 -3.08 -12.64
C PRO A 41 17.55 -3.14 -11.12
N GLU A 42 17.61 -1.98 -10.53
CA GLU A 42 17.39 -1.80 -9.09
C GLU A 42 16.07 -2.44 -8.66
N SER A 43 16.11 -3.18 -7.56
CA SER A 43 14.90 -3.60 -6.88
C SER A 43 14.11 -2.39 -6.42
N ARG A 44 12.80 -2.45 -6.55
CA ARG A 44 11.90 -1.38 -6.11
C ARG A 44 10.80 -1.94 -5.22
N ALA A 45 10.42 -1.14 -4.25
CA ALA A 45 9.23 -1.40 -3.48
C ALA A 45 8.10 -0.48 -3.95
N TYR A 46 6.91 -1.03 -3.97
CA TYR A 46 5.67 -0.37 -4.34
C TYR A 46 4.72 -0.41 -3.16
N LEU A 47 4.14 0.72 -2.83
CA LEU A 47 3.24 0.88 -1.69
C LEU A 47 1.83 1.19 -2.16
N TRP A 48 0.87 0.46 -1.60
CA TRP A 48 -0.54 0.76 -1.67
C TRP A 48 -1.10 0.98 -0.26
N ILE A 49 -1.83 2.08 -0.08
CA ILE A 49 -2.56 2.40 1.14
C ILE A 49 -4.03 2.62 0.78
N PRO A 50 -4.99 2.10 1.56
CA PRO A 50 -6.41 2.36 1.32
C PRO A 50 -6.72 3.85 1.25
N GLY A 51 -7.52 4.28 0.28
CA GLY A 51 -7.77 5.70 0.00
C GLY A 51 -8.41 6.53 1.12
N GLN A 52 -9.01 5.87 2.12
CA GLN A 52 -9.60 6.52 3.31
C GLN A 52 -8.87 6.14 4.60
N CYS A 53 -7.65 5.60 4.49
CA CYS A 53 -6.87 5.21 5.63
C CYS A 53 -6.23 6.45 6.28
N GLU A 54 -6.70 6.82 7.46
CA GLU A 54 -6.10 7.91 8.25
C GLU A 54 -4.80 7.45 8.94
N GLN A 55 -4.73 6.18 9.30
CA GLN A 55 -3.59 5.57 9.97
C GLN A 55 -3.44 4.10 9.57
N VAL A 56 -2.26 3.72 9.12
CA VAL A 56 -1.92 2.33 8.81
C VAL A 56 -1.76 1.54 10.09
N LYS A 57 -2.54 0.45 10.25
CA LYS A 57 -2.54 -0.41 11.44
C LYS A 57 -1.58 -1.57 11.34
N ALA A 58 -1.32 -2.05 10.12
CA ALA A 58 -0.36 -3.11 9.81
C ALA A 58 0.06 -3.02 8.35
N ILE A 59 1.13 -3.68 7.99
CA ILE A 59 1.67 -3.72 6.64
C ILE A 59 1.79 -5.17 6.19
N LEU A 60 1.22 -5.47 5.04
CA LEU A 60 1.42 -6.73 4.35
C LEU A 60 2.57 -6.56 3.34
N VAL A 61 3.64 -7.33 3.52
CA VAL A 61 4.84 -7.28 2.66
C VAL A 61 4.94 -8.55 1.84
N ALA A 62 5.12 -8.40 0.55
CA ALA A 62 5.38 -9.50 -0.38
C ALA A 62 6.57 -9.18 -1.27
N GLN A 63 7.33 -10.21 -1.65
CA GLN A 63 8.35 -10.14 -2.70
C GLN A 63 7.82 -10.78 -3.98
N HIS A 64 8.37 -10.37 -5.12
CA HIS A 64 8.02 -11.01 -6.39
C HIS A 64 8.47 -12.48 -6.39
N ASN A 65 7.51 -13.38 -6.55
CA ASN A 65 7.72 -14.80 -6.75
C ASN A 65 6.82 -15.28 -7.90
N MET A 66 5.68 -15.88 -7.65
CA MET A 66 4.78 -16.37 -8.72
C MET A 66 3.43 -15.69 -8.75
N GLU A 67 2.74 -15.64 -7.61
CA GLU A 67 1.33 -15.24 -7.54
C GLU A 67 1.08 -13.99 -6.68
N GLU A 68 2.09 -13.49 -5.97
CA GLU A 68 1.91 -12.45 -4.96
C GLU A 68 1.28 -11.18 -5.53
N ILE A 69 1.73 -10.73 -6.70
CA ILE A 69 1.17 -9.52 -7.32
C ILE A 69 -0.31 -9.67 -7.64
N SER A 70 -0.72 -10.86 -8.13
CA SER A 70 -2.12 -11.14 -8.45
C SER A 70 -3.00 -11.11 -7.21
N ILE A 71 -2.50 -11.60 -6.08
CA ILE A 71 -3.20 -11.56 -4.79
C ILE A 71 -3.30 -10.12 -4.29
N LEU A 72 -2.18 -9.38 -4.31
CA LEU A 72 -2.14 -8.00 -3.82
C LEU A 72 -2.98 -7.03 -4.65
N GLU A 73 -3.20 -7.31 -5.93
CA GLU A 73 -4.01 -6.49 -6.83
C GLU A 73 -5.46 -6.97 -6.94
N ASP A 74 -5.81 -8.11 -6.33
CA ASP A 74 -7.19 -8.58 -6.30
C ASP A 74 -8.11 -7.60 -5.57
N GLU A 75 -9.22 -7.26 -6.20
CA GLU A 75 -10.13 -6.24 -5.69
C GLU A 75 -10.75 -6.61 -4.35
N ALA A 76 -11.21 -7.85 -4.20
CA ALA A 76 -11.83 -8.32 -2.97
C ALA A 76 -10.81 -8.38 -1.83
N PHE A 77 -9.58 -8.78 -2.14
CA PHE A 77 -8.48 -8.77 -1.19
C PHE A 77 -8.14 -7.34 -0.73
N ARG A 78 -8.00 -6.39 -1.65
CA ARG A 78 -7.76 -4.98 -1.33
C ARG A 78 -8.89 -4.34 -0.53
N GLN A 79 -10.14 -4.67 -0.85
CA GLN A 79 -11.27 -4.23 -0.05
C GLN A 79 -11.15 -4.70 1.39
N ARG A 80 -10.77 -5.96 1.60
CA ARG A 80 -10.57 -6.52 2.94
C ARG A 80 -9.41 -5.86 3.67
N MET A 81 -8.31 -5.59 2.99
CA MET A 81 -7.18 -4.85 3.56
C MET A 81 -7.60 -3.42 3.95
N ALA A 82 -8.42 -2.77 3.14
CA ALA A 82 -8.96 -1.44 3.45
C ALA A 82 -9.82 -1.43 4.71
N GLU A 83 -10.72 -2.38 4.88
CA GLU A 83 -11.55 -2.53 6.09
C GLU A 83 -10.70 -2.70 7.36
N LEU A 84 -9.56 -3.37 7.24
CA LEU A 84 -8.64 -3.64 8.35
C LEU A 84 -7.65 -2.50 8.61
N GLY A 85 -7.51 -1.55 7.68
CA GLY A 85 -6.49 -0.50 7.73
C GLY A 85 -5.07 -1.03 7.47
N VAL A 86 -4.96 -2.04 6.59
CA VAL A 86 -3.69 -2.69 6.26
C VAL A 86 -3.17 -2.13 4.94
N ALA A 87 -1.95 -1.58 4.96
CA ALA A 87 -1.21 -1.21 3.77
C ALA A 87 -0.56 -2.44 3.11
N GLN A 88 -0.27 -2.36 1.82
CA GLN A 88 0.41 -3.42 1.09
C GLN A 88 1.71 -2.90 0.50
N ILE A 89 2.78 -3.68 0.64
CA ILE A 89 4.07 -3.44 -0.01
C ILE A 89 4.40 -4.64 -0.88
N TRP A 90 4.70 -4.36 -2.15
CA TRP A 90 5.22 -5.37 -3.08
C TRP A 90 6.61 -4.97 -3.52
N VAL A 91 7.56 -5.89 -3.39
CA VAL A 91 8.96 -5.67 -3.75
C VAL A 91 9.33 -6.51 -4.96
N CYS A 92 9.83 -5.87 -5.99
CA CYS A 92 10.20 -6.54 -7.23
C CYS A 92 11.59 -6.07 -7.70
N PRO A 93 12.49 -6.97 -8.04
CA PRO A 93 12.35 -8.42 -7.91
C PRO A 93 12.45 -8.93 -6.47
N SER A 94 13.15 -8.28 -5.54
CA SER A 94 13.32 -8.75 -4.17
C SER A 94 14.02 -7.69 -3.31
N PHE A 95 14.03 -7.86 -1.98
CA PHE A 95 14.86 -7.10 -1.06
C PHE A 95 15.89 -7.97 -0.31
N ASN A 96 15.88 -9.28 -0.56
CA ASN A 96 16.88 -10.22 -0.04
C ASN A 96 17.10 -11.39 -1.01
N HIS A 97 18.10 -12.21 -0.74
CA HIS A 97 18.40 -13.39 -1.54
C HIS A 97 17.61 -14.59 -1.04
N GLY A 98 16.70 -15.12 -1.89
CA GLY A 98 16.03 -16.39 -1.64
C GLY A 98 15.23 -16.44 -0.32
N PHE A 99 14.62 -15.33 0.09
CA PHE A 99 13.91 -15.23 1.38
C PHE A 99 14.81 -15.50 2.60
N ASP A 100 16.11 -15.30 2.47
CA ASP A 100 17.05 -15.36 3.58
C ASP A 100 17.01 -14.04 4.38
N PHE A 101 16.42 -14.09 5.55
CA PHE A 101 16.28 -12.94 6.45
C PHE A 101 17.43 -12.81 7.45
N THR A 102 18.54 -13.54 7.25
CA THR A 102 19.64 -13.56 8.23
C THR A 102 20.73 -12.53 7.92
N ASP A 103 21.00 -12.20 6.65
CA ASP A 103 22.13 -11.37 6.26
C ASP A 103 21.71 -9.96 5.82
N GLY A 104 21.54 -9.07 6.78
CA GLY A 104 21.22 -7.66 6.53
C GLY A 104 19.82 -7.39 5.93
N ALA A 105 18.97 -8.41 5.85
CA ALA A 105 17.64 -8.27 5.25
C ALA A 105 16.73 -7.36 6.09
N TRP A 106 16.88 -7.39 7.41
CA TRP A 106 16.10 -6.53 8.30
C TRP A 106 16.50 -5.07 8.16
N GLU A 107 17.76 -4.77 8.04
CA GLU A 107 18.27 -3.42 7.82
C GLU A 107 17.80 -2.88 6.46
N THR A 108 17.76 -3.73 5.43
CA THR A 108 17.23 -3.38 4.12
C THR A 108 15.73 -3.10 4.19
N LEU A 109 14.97 -3.93 4.90
CA LEU A 109 13.53 -3.74 5.10
C LEU A 109 13.24 -2.48 5.91
N ASP A 110 13.93 -2.25 7.02
CA ASP A 110 13.77 -1.05 7.84
C ASP A 110 14.06 0.22 7.03
N GLY A 111 15.13 0.23 6.24
CA GLY A 111 15.45 1.33 5.34
C GLY A 111 14.36 1.58 4.28
N LEU A 112 13.83 0.51 3.71
CA LEU A 112 12.72 0.55 2.76
C LEU A 112 11.45 1.14 3.39
N LEU A 113 11.10 0.72 4.60
CA LEU A 113 9.93 1.22 5.33
C LEU A 113 10.08 2.70 5.68
N ALA A 114 11.28 3.13 6.07
CA ALA A 114 11.59 4.53 6.33
C ALA A 114 11.45 5.39 5.07
N ASP A 115 11.99 4.93 3.93
CA ASP A 115 11.87 5.62 2.65
C ASP A 115 10.40 5.75 2.21
N LEU A 116 9.61 4.67 2.36
CA LEU A 116 8.17 4.70 2.05
C LEU A 116 7.39 5.61 3.00
N ALA A 117 7.74 5.64 4.29
CA ALA A 117 7.15 6.56 5.25
C ALA A 117 7.41 8.03 4.88
N GLU A 118 8.62 8.33 4.41
CA GLU A 118 9.00 9.67 3.97
C GLU A 118 8.21 10.12 2.74
N VAL A 119 8.16 9.30 1.68
CA VAL A 119 7.50 9.69 0.42
C VAL A 119 5.98 9.68 0.50
N SER A 120 5.39 8.86 1.37
CA SER A 120 3.94 8.77 1.52
C SER A 120 3.37 9.71 2.59
N GLY A 121 4.20 10.11 3.55
CA GLY A 121 3.78 10.88 4.73
C GLY A 121 3.19 10.04 5.86
N TYR A 122 3.02 8.72 5.69
CA TYR A 122 2.53 7.79 6.71
C TYR A 122 3.68 7.32 7.60
N LYS A 123 4.03 8.10 8.62
CA LYS A 123 5.20 7.88 9.48
C LYS A 123 5.16 6.53 10.22
N GLU A 124 3.97 6.04 10.52
CA GLU A 124 3.76 4.75 11.18
C GLU A 124 4.24 3.55 10.36
N LEU A 125 4.48 3.68 9.06
CA LEU A 125 5.07 2.60 8.25
C LEU A 125 6.41 2.09 8.81
N SER A 126 7.16 2.95 9.50
CA SER A 126 8.43 2.55 10.12
C SER A 126 8.26 1.72 11.39
N THR A 127 7.07 1.61 11.95
CA THR A 127 6.82 0.96 13.26
C THR A 127 5.59 0.05 13.28
N ALA A 128 4.79 0.05 12.24
CA ALA A 128 3.59 -0.77 12.16
C ALA A 128 3.94 -2.28 12.12
N PRO A 129 3.10 -3.14 12.68
CA PRO A 129 3.26 -4.58 12.58
C PRO A 129 3.37 -5.06 11.14
N LEU A 130 4.27 -6.02 10.88
CA LEU A 130 4.50 -6.60 9.56
C LEU A 130 3.88 -7.99 9.44
N ILE A 131 3.29 -8.25 8.28
CA ILE A 131 2.78 -9.55 7.85
C ILE A 131 3.49 -9.87 6.55
N ALA A 132 4.27 -10.95 6.52
CA ALA A 132 4.94 -11.40 5.30
C ALA A 132 4.11 -12.48 4.60
N ILE A 133 4.03 -12.41 3.27
CA ILE A 133 3.49 -13.46 2.42
C ILE A 133 4.50 -13.80 1.32
N GLY A 134 4.58 -15.10 0.96
CA GLY A 134 5.43 -15.61 -0.09
C GLY A 134 5.43 -17.12 -0.12
#